data_d414fb3e906783cafac97f00f0ea253a
#
_entry.id   d414fb3e906783cafac97f00f0ea253a
#
_cell.length_a   1.000
_cell.length_b   1.000
_cell.length_c   1.000
_cell.angle_alpha   90.00
_cell.angle_beta   90.00
_cell.angle_gamma   90.00
#
_symmetry.space_group_name_H-M   'P 1'
#
loop_
_entity.id
_entity.type
_entity.pdbx_description
1 polymer ?
#
loop_
_entity_poly.entity_id
_entity_poly.type
_entity_poly.pdbx_seq_one_letter_code
_entity_poly.pdbx_strand_id
1 'polypeptide(L)'
;MDIAFFISDHGYGHLTRNLEIARELLNRGHRVSIITGKRHGAVAVAYLEGRTAIRECHTDAGLVLKPGTLEVDAAATERAVRAHHAEWDSLIAGSPAADLYIADIVPWALLAAKRKGIPSCILTNFTWIEQYESFLPEDLLEEYRKAFRSRDHAFYYDLASESCRSVLGEGADIGFSARAINRDRVREIKARHRRPLVFISVGMSNDGFQEGFDVGDLPYDFVSTFSVKLRGDNVTTLPADTPNTQDYVAAADYCIAKAGWSTVAEMMLAGVPFAALNRPDVAEDTMTIREIERRCCGIGIDVADLWNMGAVMERLSSLQRYAAYPNNSRAIAAMLENLGLRK
;
A
#
# COMPACT_ATOMS: atom_id res chain seq x y z
N MET A 1 -18.54 18.36 4.92
CA MET A 1 -18.35 17.38 6.01
C MET A 1 -16.93 17.39 6.49
N ASP A 2 -16.73 17.00 7.73
CA ASP A 2 -15.42 16.69 8.30
C ASP A 2 -15.17 15.19 8.21
N ILE A 3 -14.14 14.79 7.50
CA ILE A 3 -13.83 13.39 7.23
C ILE A 3 -12.46 13.06 7.84
N ALA A 4 -12.41 12.04 8.67
CA ALA A 4 -11.17 11.59 9.31
C ALA A 4 -10.72 10.25 8.73
N PHE A 5 -9.53 10.25 8.10
CA PHE A 5 -8.86 9.03 7.65
C PHE A 5 -7.91 8.54 8.73
N PHE A 6 -8.08 7.30 9.15
CA PHE A 6 -7.15 6.57 10.02
C PHE A 6 -6.41 5.58 9.16
N ILE A 7 -5.14 5.86 8.92
CA ILE A 7 -4.32 5.12 7.96
C ILE A 7 -3.19 4.41 8.70
N SER A 8 -3.04 3.11 8.45
CA SER A 8 -1.92 2.32 8.96
C SER A 8 -0.58 3.01 8.69
N ASP A 9 0.27 3.09 9.68
CA ASP A 9 1.63 3.63 9.56
C ASP A 9 2.68 2.56 9.23
N HIS A 10 2.23 1.32 8.95
CA HIS A 10 3.05 0.21 8.51
C HIS A 10 3.36 0.28 7.00
N GLY A 11 4.38 1.04 6.63
CA GLY A 11 4.78 1.28 5.24
C GLY A 11 3.93 2.33 4.53
N TYR A 12 4.44 2.82 3.40
CA TYR A 12 3.80 3.92 2.67
C TYR A 12 2.59 3.51 1.83
N GLY A 13 2.39 2.22 1.60
CA GLY A 13 1.33 1.73 0.73
C GLY A 13 -0.06 2.16 1.16
N HIS A 14 -0.35 2.02 2.46
CA HIS A 14 -1.64 2.43 3.04
C HIS A 14 -1.90 3.92 2.85
N LEU A 15 -0.89 4.75 3.04
CA LEU A 15 -1.01 6.18 2.79
C LEU A 15 -1.28 6.46 1.31
N THR A 16 -0.44 5.95 0.40
CA THR A 16 -0.47 6.33 -1.02
C THR A 16 -1.77 5.97 -1.72
N ARG A 17 -2.42 4.84 -1.35
CA ARG A 17 -3.72 4.45 -1.91
C ARG A 17 -4.88 5.34 -1.48
N ASN A 18 -4.75 5.99 -0.32
CA ASN A 18 -5.79 6.88 0.21
C ASN A 18 -5.59 8.35 -0.21
N LEU A 19 -4.38 8.76 -0.62
CA LEU A 19 -4.09 10.15 -0.94
C LEU A 19 -4.95 10.71 -2.08
N GLU A 20 -5.19 9.89 -3.12
CA GLU A 20 -6.01 10.33 -4.25
C GLU A 20 -7.48 10.45 -3.87
N ILE A 21 -7.98 9.53 -3.04
CA ILE A 21 -9.35 9.60 -2.50
C ILE A 21 -9.52 10.86 -1.64
N ALA A 22 -8.54 11.13 -0.76
CA ALA A 22 -8.53 12.33 0.08
C ALA A 22 -8.50 13.62 -0.76
N ARG A 23 -7.69 13.65 -1.84
CA ARG A 23 -7.63 14.78 -2.78
C ARG A 23 -8.96 15.03 -3.47
N GLU A 24 -9.64 13.97 -3.92
CA GLU A 24 -10.96 14.07 -4.54
C GLU A 24 -12.02 14.60 -3.55
N LEU A 25 -11.97 14.17 -2.29
CA LEU A 25 -12.88 14.71 -1.25
C LEU A 25 -12.60 16.19 -0.95
N LEU A 26 -11.33 16.59 -0.87
CA LEU A 26 -10.94 18.00 -0.74
C LEU A 26 -11.42 18.83 -1.92
N ASN A 27 -11.32 18.31 -3.15
CA ASN A 27 -11.81 19.00 -4.37
C ASN A 27 -13.34 19.14 -4.40
N ARG A 28 -14.07 18.29 -3.68
CA ARG A 28 -15.52 18.35 -3.47
C ARG A 28 -15.93 19.28 -2.33
N GLY A 29 -14.97 19.97 -1.69
CA GLY A 29 -15.22 20.95 -0.63
C GLY A 29 -15.35 20.35 0.77
N HIS A 30 -14.96 19.11 0.99
CA HIS A 30 -14.90 18.53 2.33
C HIS A 30 -13.62 18.93 3.07
N ARG A 31 -13.66 18.94 4.39
CA ARG A 31 -12.47 19.02 5.23
C ARG A 31 -11.98 17.60 5.51
N VAL A 32 -10.72 17.34 5.24
CA VAL A 32 -10.09 16.05 5.45
C VAL A 32 -9.00 16.17 6.50
N SER A 33 -8.99 15.26 7.46
CA SER A 33 -7.87 15.04 8.38
C SER A 33 -7.31 13.64 8.21
N ILE A 34 -5.98 13.50 8.30
CA ILE A 34 -5.29 12.21 8.23
C ILE A 34 -4.61 11.94 9.56
N ILE A 35 -4.95 10.81 10.15
CA ILE A 35 -4.38 10.27 11.38
C ILE A 35 -3.45 9.12 10.96
N THR A 36 -2.15 9.28 11.13
CA THR A 36 -1.14 8.31 10.70
C THR A 36 0.21 8.58 11.37
N GLY A 37 1.19 7.70 11.17
CA GLY A 37 2.52 7.86 11.75
C GLY A 37 3.30 9.07 11.20
N LYS A 38 4.23 9.56 11.99
CA LYS A 38 5.04 10.76 11.70
C LYS A 38 5.68 10.76 10.31
N ARG A 39 6.22 9.62 9.87
CA ARG A 39 6.90 9.50 8.56
C ARG A 39 5.97 9.77 7.37
N HIS A 40 4.69 9.52 7.53
CA HIS A 40 3.67 9.70 6.50
C HIS A 40 3.22 11.14 6.33
N GLY A 41 3.31 11.95 7.39
CA GLY A 41 2.80 13.32 7.41
C GLY A 41 3.40 14.19 6.32
N ALA A 42 4.73 14.16 6.14
CA ALA A 42 5.39 14.94 5.11
C ALA A 42 4.93 14.59 3.67
N VAL A 43 4.77 13.29 3.40
CA VAL A 43 4.28 12.81 2.08
C VAL A 43 2.83 13.24 1.84
N ALA A 44 1.99 13.14 2.86
CA ALA A 44 0.59 13.55 2.76
C ALA A 44 0.45 15.07 2.54
N VAL A 45 1.21 15.89 3.29
CA VAL A 45 1.24 17.35 3.12
C VAL A 45 1.69 17.73 1.72
N ALA A 46 2.76 17.12 1.22
CA ALA A 46 3.28 17.40 -0.12
C ALA A 46 2.27 17.03 -1.22
N TYR A 47 1.67 15.83 -1.15
CA TYR A 47 0.73 15.36 -2.17
C TYR A 47 -0.59 16.13 -2.15
N LEU A 48 -1.08 16.52 -0.97
CA LEU A 48 -2.33 17.24 -0.79
C LEU A 48 -2.14 18.75 -0.72
N GLU A 49 -0.94 19.26 -1.05
CA GLU A 49 -0.63 20.70 -1.16
C GLU A 49 -0.96 21.49 0.13
N GLY A 50 -0.75 20.86 1.29
CA GLY A 50 -1.05 21.46 2.59
C GLY A 50 -2.53 21.64 2.91
N ARG A 51 -3.46 21.13 2.08
CA ARG A 51 -4.91 21.30 2.26
C ARG A 51 -5.55 20.37 3.30
N THR A 52 -4.76 19.54 3.98
CA THR A 52 -5.23 18.57 4.96
C THR A 52 -4.59 18.79 6.31
N ALA A 53 -5.32 18.51 7.38
CA ALA A 53 -4.77 18.45 8.73
C ALA A 53 -4.14 17.06 8.95
N ILE A 54 -2.88 17.02 9.38
CA ILE A 54 -2.20 15.78 9.76
C ILE A 54 -2.16 15.69 11.29
N ARG A 55 -2.60 14.57 11.82
CA ARG A 55 -2.42 14.20 13.21
C ARG A 55 -1.48 13.00 13.30
N GLU A 56 -0.32 13.23 13.85
CA GLU A 56 0.66 12.17 14.08
C GLU A 56 0.19 11.23 15.19
N CYS A 57 0.11 9.94 14.87
CA CYS A 57 -0.32 8.90 15.77
C CYS A 57 0.28 7.55 15.33
N HIS A 58 0.74 6.73 16.26
CA HIS A 58 1.07 5.34 15.98
C HIS A 58 -0.23 4.57 15.83
N THR A 59 -0.57 4.18 14.59
CA THR A 59 -1.91 3.68 14.27
C THR A 59 -2.05 2.17 14.38
N ASP A 60 -0.96 1.43 14.22
CA ASP A 60 -0.92 -0.02 14.41
C ASP A 60 0.49 -0.54 14.72
N ALA A 61 0.57 -1.79 15.19
CA ALA A 61 1.85 -2.42 15.52
C ALA A 61 2.62 -2.89 14.27
N GLY A 62 1.91 -3.21 13.20
CA GLY A 62 2.51 -3.81 12.01
C GLY A 62 3.17 -5.16 12.25
N LEU A 63 4.08 -5.54 11.35
CA LEU A 63 4.95 -6.71 11.47
C LEU A 63 6.37 -6.26 11.82
N VAL A 64 6.98 -6.89 12.82
CA VAL A 64 8.38 -6.69 13.16
C VAL A 64 9.21 -7.70 12.39
N LEU A 65 10.19 -7.24 11.62
CA LEU A 65 11.09 -8.11 10.87
C LEU A 65 12.36 -8.43 11.68
N LYS A 66 12.92 -9.61 11.48
CA LYS A 66 14.24 -9.96 12.00
C LYS A 66 15.31 -9.05 11.36
N PRO A 67 16.28 -8.56 12.12
CA PRO A 67 17.32 -7.67 11.60
C PRO A 67 18.03 -8.25 10.38
N GLY A 68 18.16 -7.45 9.32
CA GLY A 68 18.84 -7.84 8.08
C GLY A 68 18.10 -8.86 7.21
N THR A 69 16.84 -9.15 7.47
CA THR A 69 16.04 -10.11 6.71
C THR A 69 14.67 -9.55 6.32
N LEU A 70 13.93 -10.28 5.50
CA LEU A 70 12.52 -10.04 5.21
C LEU A 70 11.58 -10.98 6.01
N GLU A 71 12.13 -11.76 6.95
CA GLU A 71 11.38 -12.70 7.78
C GLU A 71 10.72 -11.99 8.97
N VAL A 72 9.53 -12.44 9.33
CA VAL A 72 8.79 -11.91 10.49
C VAL A 72 9.39 -12.46 11.79
N ASP A 73 9.68 -11.57 12.74
CA ASP A 73 9.91 -11.95 14.15
C ASP A 73 8.56 -12.03 14.87
N ALA A 74 8.02 -13.24 14.93
CA ALA A 74 6.71 -13.49 15.55
C ALA A 74 6.65 -13.01 17.02
N ALA A 75 7.69 -13.30 17.82
CA ALA A 75 7.72 -12.93 19.23
C ALA A 75 7.84 -11.41 19.44
N ALA A 76 8.64 -10.73 18.63
CA ALA A 76 8.72 -9.27 18.66
C ALA A 76 7.42 -8.63 18.18
N THR A 77 6.78 -9.19 17.14
CA THR A 77 5.48 -8.72 16.64
C THR A 77 4.40 -8.90 17.72
N GLU A 78 4.31 -10.05 18.40
CA GLU A 78 3.35 -10.24 19.48
C GLU A 78 3.53 -9.19 20.59
N ARG A 79 4.77 -8.94 21.02
CA ARG A 79 5.04 -7.90 22.02
C ARG A 79 4.59 -6.52 21.56
N ALA A 80 4.87 -6.15 20.31
CA ALA A 80 4.46 -4.88 19.73
C ALA A 80 2.93 -4.76 19.66
N VAL A 81 2.25 -5.82 19.23
CA VAL A 81 0.77 -5.86 19.15
C VAL A 81 0.14 -5.71 20.54
N ARG A 82 0.64 -6.41 21.57
CA ARG A 82 0.15 -6.27 22.95
C ARG A 82 0.36 -4.86 23.50
N ALA A 83 1.54 -4.28 23.26
CA ALA A 83 1.84 -2.92 23.70
C ALA A 83 0.90 -1.90 23.04
N HIS A 84 0.74 -1.97 21.72
CA HIS A 84 -0.16 -1.08 20.99
C HIS A 84 -1.65 -1.29 21.38
N HIS A 85 -2.09 -2.54 21.56
CA HIS A 85 -3.45 -2.83 22.01
C HIS A 85 -3.75 -2.20 23.38
N ALA A 86 -2.78 -2.18 24.30
CA ALA A 86 -2.93 -1.53 25.60
C ALA A 86 -3.15 -0.01 25.51
N GLU A 87 -2.78 0.63 24.39
CA GLU A 87 -2.99 2.06 24.14
C GLU A 87 -4.35 2.40 23.53
N TRP A 88 -5.13 1.42 23.08
CA TRP A 88 -6.36 1.65 22.32
C TRP A 88 -7.37 2.53 23.04
N ASP A 89 -7.58 2.38 24.33
CA ASP A 89 -8.55 3.22 25.05
C ASP A 89 -8.13 4.70 25.04
N SER A 90 -6.84 4.99 25.15
CA SER A 90 -6.30 6.34 25.05
C SER A 90 -6.44 6.91 23.62
N LEU A 91 -6.13 6.11 22.60
CA LEU A 91 -6.27 6.47 21.19
C LEU A 91 -7.73 6.76 20.83
N ILE A 92 -8.65 5.91 21.28
CA ILE A 92 -10.10 6.06 21.10
C ILE A 92 -10.60 7.35 21.76
N ALA A 93 -10.24 7.60 23.02
CA ALA A 93 -10.62 8.81 23.73
C ALA A 93 -10.11 10.08 23.01
N GLY A 94 -8.86 10.02 22.56
CA GLY A 94 -8.21 11.12 21.85
C GLY A 94 -8.59 11.30 20.39
N SER A 95 -9.40 10.42 19.78
CA SER A 95 -9.73 10.54 18.35
C SER A 95 -10.56 11.81 18.04
N PRO A 96 -10.37 12.47 16.88
CA PRO A 96 -11.00 13.75 16.56
C PRO A 96 -12.54 13.63 16.42
N ALA A 97 -13.27 14.73 16.52
CA ALA A 97 -14.64 14.81 16.05
C ALA A 97 -14.65 14.85 14.50
N ALA A 98 -15.58 14.13 13.88
CA ALA A 98 -15.78 14.14 12.45
C ALA A 98 -17.22 13.69 12.10
N ASP A 99 -17.60 13.85 10.85
CA ASP A 99 -18.88 13.38 10.32
C ASP A 99 -18.78 11.94 9.79
N LEU A 100 -17.58 11.52 9.39
CA LEU A 100 -17.29 10.18 8.86
C LEU A 100 -15.87 9.73 9.26
N TYR A 101 -15.74 8.51 9.74
CA TYR A 101 -14.47 7.85 9.94
C TYR A 101 -14.20 6.84 8.82
N ILE A 102 -13.00 6.92 8.24
CA ILE A 102 -12.52 6.00 7.22
C ILE A 102 -11.26 5.34 7.76
N ALA A 103 -11.32 4.04 7.96
CA ALA A 103 -10.19 3.24 8.45
C ALA A 103 -9.53 2.49 7.28
N ASP A 104 -8.22 2.61 7.15
CA ASP A 104 -7.40 1.72 6.34
C ASP A 104 -6.62 0.80 7.29
N ILE A 105 -7.22 -0.36 7.56
CA ILE A 105 -6.79 -1.43 8.47
C ILE A 105 -6.47 -1.01 9.93
N VAL A 106 -6.97 0.14 10.39
CA VAL A 106 -6.80 0.62 11.79
C VAL A 106 -8.02 0.22 12.63
N PRO A 107 -7.95 -0.89 13.42
CA PRO A 107 -9.13 -1.46 14.07
C PRO A 107 -9.70 -0.58 15.18
N TRP A 108 -8.86 0.05 16.02
CA TRP A 108 -9.33 0.91 17.11
C TRP A 108 -10.10 2.16 16.63
N ALA A 109 -9.85 2.62 15.38
CA ALA A 109 -10.59 3.72 14.81
C ALA A 109 -12.08 3.37 14.59
N LEU A 110 -12.38 2.12 14.26
CA LEU A 110 -13.74 1.62 14.10
C LEU A 110 -14.45 1.52 15.46
N LEU A 111 -13.73 1.10 16.51
CA LEU A 111 -14.24 1.15 17.89
C LEU A 111 -14.50 2.59 18.34
N ALA A 112 -13.60 3.53 17.99
CA ALA A 112 -13.78 4.94 18.30
C ALA A 112 -15.03 5.51 17.64
N ALA A 113 -15.25 5.21 16.35
CA ALA A 113 -16.44 5.60 15.61
C ALA A 113 -17.71 5.09 16.30
N LYS A 114 -17.76 3.80 16.63
CA LYS A 114 -18.89 3.17 17.31
C LYS A 114 -19.17 3.81 18.67
N ARG A 115 -18.14 4.02 19.51
CA ARG A 115 -18.29 4.66 20.84
C ARG A 115 -18.81 6.10 20.74
N LYS A 116 -18.47 6.81 19.67
CA LYS A 116 -18.86 8.21 19.44
C LYS A 116 -20.13 8.37 18.60
N GLY A 117 -20.72 7.30 18.09
CA GLY A 117 -21.88 7.33 17.20
C GLY A 117 -21.58 8.02 15.85
N ILE A 118 -20.34 7.91 15.38
CA ILE A 118 -19.88 8.47 14.10
C ILE A 118 -19.96 7.37 13.04
N PRO A 119 -20.59 7.60 11.87
CA PRO A 119 -20.56 6.66 10.75
C PRO A 119 -19.14 6.25 10.37
N SER A 120 -18.95 4.97 10.07
CA SER A 120 -17.60 4.44 9.80
C SER A 120 -17.58 3.46 8.63
N CYS A 121 -16.45 3.45 7.94
CA CYS A 121 -16.17 2.41 6.97
C CYS A 121 -14.70 1.97 7.02
N ILE A 122 -14.45 0.76 6.52
CA ILE A 122 -13.11 0.28 6.25
C ILE A 122 -12.89 0.20 4.74
N LEU A 123 -11.74 0.69 4.26
CA LEU A 123 -11.23 0.48 2.90
C LEU A 123 -10.04 -0.47 2.99
N THR A 124 -10.12 -1.65 2.37
CA THR A 124 -9.08 -2.65 2.61
C THR A 124 -8.96 -3.70 1.51
N ASN A 125 -7.79 -4.37 1.46
CA ASN A 125 -7.53 -5.59 0.71
C ASN A 125 -7.18 -6.78 1.62
N PHE A 126 -6.80 -6.51 2.88
CA PHE A 126 -6.54 -7.50 3.92
C PHE A 126 -6.84 -6.92 5.31
N THR A 127 -6.83 -7.75 6.35
CA THR A 127 -6.88 -7.33 7.75
C THR A 127 -5.65 -7.80 8.52
N TRP A 128 -5.39 -7.21 9.67
CA TRP A 128 -4.32 -7.70 10.54
C TRP A 128 -4.55 -9.12 11.05
N ILE A 129 -5.77 -9.66 10.98
CA ILE A 129 -6.07 -11.04 11.38
C ILE A 129 -5.24 -12.02 10.54
N GLU A 130 -5.25 -11.87 9.22
CA GLU A 130 -4.54 -12.74 8.28
C GLU A 130 -3.04 -12.72 8.48
N GLN A 131 -2.51 -11.56 8.91
CA GLN A 131 -1.08 -11.40 9.15
C GLN A 131 -0.65 -11.99 10.49
N TYR A 132 -1.56 -12.09 11.45
CA TYR A 132 -1.26 -12.44 12.83
C TYR A 132 -1.73 -13.85 13.24
N GLU A 133 -2.68 -14.46 12.53
CA GLU A 133 -3.35 -15.69 12.94
C GLU A 133 -2.43 -16.89 13.16
N SER A 134 -1.25 -16.91 12.51
CA SER A 134 -0.30 -18.01 12.64
C SER A 134 0.55 -17.94 13.91
N PHE A 135 0.59 -16.81 14.63
CA PHE A 135 1.49 -16.63 15.77
C PHE A 135 0.94 -15.81 16.93
N LEU A 136 -0.20 -15.12 16.79
CA LEU A 136 -0.83 -14.48 17.95
C LEU A 136 -1.79 -15.41 18.67
N PRO A 137 -1.94 -15.26 20.00
CA PRO A 137 -2.92 -16.01 20.76
C PRO A 137 -4.35 -15.56 20.43
N GLU A 138 -5.29 -16.50 20.55
CA GLU A 138 -6.68 -16.35 20.09
C GLU A 138 -7.44 -15.22 20.83
N ASP A 139 -7.15 -14.99 22.09
CA ASP A 139 -7.75 -13.89 22.87
C ASP A 139 -7.48 -12.53 22.24
N LEU A 140 -6.25 -12.30 21.80
CA LEU A 140 -5.84 -11.06 21.15
C LEU A 140 -6.42 -10.94 19.74
N LEU A 141 -6.42 -12.05 18.99
CA LEU A 141 -7.06 -12.09 17.66
C LEU A 141 -8.55 -11.75 17.73
N GLU A 142 -9.25 -12.24 18.78
CA GLU A 142 -10.68 -11.96 18.93
C GLU A 142 -10.95 -10.47 19.24
N GLU A 143 -10.07 -9.79 19.97
CA GLU A 143 -10.17 -8.33 20.16
C GLU A 143 -10.04 -7.57 18.83
N TYR A 144 -9.12 -7.99 17.95
CA TYR A 144 -9.02 -7.43 16.60
C TYR A 144 -10.26 -7.72 15.75
N ARG A 145 -10.80 -8.97 15.80
CA ARG A 145 -12.05 -9.32 15.11
C ARG A 145 -13.23 -8.48 15.56
N LYS A 146 -13.40 -8.30 16.87
CA LYS A 146 -14.44 -7.42 17.44
C LYS A 146 -14.30 -5.98 16.93
N ALA A 147 -13.07 -5.47 16.91
CA ALA A 147 -12.81 -4.13 16.43
C ALA A 147 -13.16 -3.99 14.95
N PHE A 148 -12.69 -4.89 14.10
CA PHE A 148 -13.03 -4.88 12.68
C PHE A 148 -14.52 -5.05 12.40
N ARG A 149 -15.24 -5.86 13.18
CA ARG A 149 -16.70 -6.05 13.09
C ARG A 149 -17.50 -4.84 13.58
N SER A 150 -16.88 -3.86 14.25
CA SER A 150 -17.59 -2.67 14.76
C SER A 150 -17.89 -1.60 13.71
N ARG A 151 -17.35 -1.73 12.48
CA ARG A 151 -17.61 -0.85 11.34
C ARG A 151 -19.09 -0.90 10.90
N ASP A 152 -19.55 0.18 10.25
CA ASP A 152 -20.87 0.19 9.60
C ASP A 152 -20.77 -0.38 8.18
N HIS A 153 -19.70 -0.06 7.42
CA HIS A 153 -19.53 -0.50 6.03
C HIS A 153 -18.14 -1.06 5.77
N ALA A 154 -18.05 -2.07 4.90
CA ALA A 154 -16.81 -2.61 4.38
C ALA A 154 -16.70 -2.38 2.86
N PHE A 155 -15.54 -1.93 2.42
CA PHE A 155 -15.21 -1.72 1.01
C PHE A 155 -13.91 -2.42 0.67
N TYR A 156 -13.99 -3.29 -0.32
CA TYR A 156 -12.89 -4.15 -0.71
C TYR A 156 -12.21 -3.60 -1.96
N TYR A 157 -10.94 -3.26 -1.82
CA TYR A 157 -10.12 -3.02 -2.98
C TYR A 157 -10.02 -4.29 -3.84
N ASP A 158 -9.71 -4.14 -5.13
CA ASP A 158 -9.39 -5.28 -5.98
C ASP A 158 -8.21 -6.06 -5.38
N LEU A 159 -8.11 -7.34 -5.63
CA LEU A 159 -7.17 -8.28 -4.98
C LEU A 159 -7.39 -8.45 -3.45
N ALA A 160 -8.56 -8.11 -2.93
CA ALA A 160 -8.87 -8.39 -1.53
C ALA A 160 -8.97 -9.90 -1.29
N SER A 161 -8.36 -10.35 -0.17
CA SER A 161 -8.33 -11.75 0.18
C SER A 161 -9.70 -12.32 0.55
N GLU A 162 -9.89 -13.63 0.32
CA GLU A 162 -11.08 -14.34 0.81
C GLU A 162 -11.14 -14.34 2.35
N SER A 163 -9.98 -14.44 3.02
CA SER A 163 -9.89 -14.37 4.47
C SER A 163 -10.35 -13.00 4.99
N CYS A 164 -9.89 -11.90 4.37
CA CYS A 164 -10.37 -10.56 4.67
C CYS A 164 -11.90 -10.46 4.55
N ARG A 165 -12.46 -10.97 3.47
CA ARG A 165 -13.92 -11.00 3.25
C ARG A 165 -14.64 -11.85 4.30
N SER A 166 -14.04 -12.97 4.72
CA SER A 166 -14.58 -13.81 5.79
C SER A 166 -14.62 -13.08 7.14
N VAL A 167 -13.57 -12.33 7.48
CA VAL A 167 -13.50 -11.54 8.71
C VAL A 167 -14.49 -10.39 8.72
N LEU A 168 -14.60 -9.66 7.62
CA LEU A 168 -15.42 -8.46 7.50
C LEU A 168 -16.84 -8.75 7.00
N GLY A 169 -17.08 -9.83 6.28
CA GLY A 169 -18.41 -10.22 5.79
C GLY A 169 -18.88 -9.36 4.63
N GLU A 170 -20.15 -8.97 4.64
CA GLU A 170 -20.78 -8.22 3.56
C GLU A 170 -20.12 -6.85 3.35
N GLY A 171 -19.91 -6.50 2.07
CA GLY A 171 -19.29 -5.24 1.65
C GLY A 171 -19.31 -5.09 0.14
N ALA A 172 -18.84 -3.96 -0.36
CA ALA A 172 -18.82 -3.65 -1.79
C ALA A 172 -17.39 -3.60 -2.35
N ASP A 173 -17.22 -4.09 -3.58
CA ASP A 173 -15.97 -3.98 -4.32
C ASP A 173 -15.80 -2.56 -4.87
N ILE A 174 -14.61 -1.99 -4.68
CA ILE A 174 -14.30 -0.61 -5.07
C ILE A 174 -13.18 -0.50 -6.10
N GLY A 175 -12.63 -1.62 -6.56
CA GLY A 175 -11.55 -1.66 -7.54
C GLY A 175 -10.22 -1.13 -7.01
N PHE A 176 -9.38 -0.60 -7.91
CA PHE A 176 -8.08 -0.03 -7.55
C PHE A 176 -8.16 1.46 -7.25
N SER A 177 -7.31 1.90 -6.32
CA SER A 177 -7.04 3.31 -6.04
C SER A 177 -5.54 3.53 -5.92
N ALA A 178 -5.01 4.52 -6.62
CA ALA A 178 -3.62 4.91 -6.53
C ALA A 178 -3.47 6.41 -6.86
N ARG A 179 -2.28 6.94 -6.59
CA ARG A 179 -1.94 8.33 -6.94
C ARG A 179 -2.10 8.57 -8.44
N ALA A 180 -2.52 9.76 -8.81
CA ALA A 180 -2.68 10.14 -10.21
C ALA A 180 -1.32 10.11 -10.94
N ILE A 181 -1.34 9.60 -12.18
CA ILE A 181 -0.18 9.57 -13.07
C ILE A 181 -0.13 10.91 -13.84
N ASN A 182 1.02 11.57 -13.78
CA ASN A 182 1.28 12.77 -14.55
C ASN A 182 1.82 12.39 -15.94
N ARG A 183 0.99 12.50 -16.96
CA ARG A 183 1.33 12.10 -18.35
C ARG A 183 2.49 12.90 -18.95
N ASP A 184 2.66 14.16 -18.56
CA ASP A 184 3.76 14.99 -19.05
C ASP A 184 5.08 14.50 -18.44
N ARG A 185 5.07 14.24 -17.14
CA ARG A 185 6.21 13.66 -16.43
C ARG A 185 6.60 12.29 -16.99
N VAL A 186 5.61 11.44 -17.28
CA VAL A 186 5.84 10.14 -17.91
C VAL A 186 6.55 10.30 -19.27
N ARG A 187 6.12 11.27 -20.10
CA ARG A 187 6.80 11.55 -21.38
C ARG A 187 8.23 12.04 -21.19
N GLU A 188 8.48 12.92 -20.22
CA GLU A 188 9.81 13.39 -19.88
C GLU A 188 10.74 12.27 -19.42
N ILE A 189 10.23 11.37 -18.57
CA ILE A 189 11.01 10.22 -18.10
C ILE A 189 11.38 9.33 -19.29
N LYS A 190 10.38 8.92 -20.09
CA LYS A 190 10.63 8.08 -21.28
C LYS A 190 11.64 8.68 -22.26
N ALA A 191 11.60 9.98 -22.48
CA ALA A 191 12.49 10.66 -23.42
C ALA A 191 13.97 10.63 -23.00
N ARG A 192 14.28 10.32 -21.74
CA ARG A 192 15.66 10.22 -21.22
C ARG A 192 16.29 8.84 -21.46
N HIS A 193 15.49 7.85 -21.81
CA HIS A 193 15.91 6.47 -21.97
C HIS A 193 15.83 6.03 -23.43
N ARG A 194 16.87 5.33 -23.89
CA ARG A 194 16.97 4.85 -25.28
C ARG A 194 16.66 3.36 -25.41
N ARG A 195 16.82 2.63 -24.30
CA ARG A 195 16.52 1.20 -24.18
C ARG A 195 15.17 1.03 -23.45
N PRO A 196 14.55 -0.15 -23.53
CA PRO A 196 13.36 -0.42 -22.69
C PRO A 196 13.69 -0.16 -21.22
N LEU A 197 12.79 0.55 -20.55
CA LEU A 197 12.98 1.00 -19.16
C LEU A 197 12.44 -0.02 -18.17
N VAL A 198 13.28 -0.39 -17.20
CA VAL A 198 12.91 -1.22 -16.05
C VAL A 198 12.90 -0.37 -14.78
N PHE A 199 11.77 -0.25 -14.11
CA PHE A 199 11.69 0.42 -12.82
C PHE A 199 11.73 -0.61 -11.68
N ILE A 200 12.64 -0.41 -10.70
CA ILE A 200 12.81 -1.32 -9.57
C ILE A 200 12.57 -0.58 -8.26
N SER A 201 11.63 -1.11 -7.44
CA SER A 201 11.31 -0.57 -6.12
C SER A 201 10.92 -1.65 -5.12
N VAL A 202 11.68 -1.82 -4.06
CA VAL A 202 11.35 -2.77 -2.98
C VAL A 202 10.82 -2.08 -1.71
N GLY A 203 10.46 -0.80 -1.81
CA GLY A 203 9.97 0.00 -0.70
C GLY A 203 11.07 0.41 0.27
N MET A 204 10.69 0.80 1.49
CA MET A 204 11.62 1.34 2.50
C MET A 204 12.32 0.28 3.36
N SER A 205 12.03 -1.01 3.18
CA SER A 205 12.68 -2.09 3.91
C SER A 205 14.05 -2.38 3.31
N ASN A 206 15.05 -1.64 3.79
CA ASN A 206 16.42 -1.63 3.23
C ASN A 206 17.34 -2.75 3.69
N ASP A 207 16.90 -3.56 4.66
CA ASP A 207 17.87 -4.35 5.42
C ASP A 207 18.33 -5.62 4.71
N GLY A 208 17.67 -6.01 3.60
CA GLY A 208 17.99 -7.25 2.86
C GLY A 208 18.89 -7.09 1.64
N PHE A 209 19.16 -5.86 1.15
CA PHE A 209 19.86 -5.64 -0.13
C PHE A 209 21.13 -4.81 0.04
N GLN A 210 22.02 -5.23 0.95
CA GLN A 210 23.32 -4.58 1.20
C GLN A 210 24.26 -4.71 -0.01
N GLU A 211 24.19 -5.82 -0.73
CA GLU A 211 24.97 -6.09 -1.93
C GLU A 211 24.22 -5.63 -3.19
N GLY A 212 24.94 -5.05 -4.14
CA GLY A 212 24.36 -4.59 -5.41
C GLY A 212 24.23 -5.73 -6.42
N PHE A 213 23.12 -5.76 -7.15
CA PHE A 213 22.91 -6.67 -8.28
C PHE A 213 23.52 -6.11 -9.55
N ASP A 214 24.24 -6.93 -10.34
CA ASP A 214 24.84 -6.51 -11.59
C ASP A 214 23.84 -6.62 -12.74
N VAL A 215 23.65 -5.51 -13.47
CA VAL A 215 22.74 -5.41 -14.60
C VAL A 215 23.39 -4.73 -15.83
N GLY A 216 24.72 -4.48 -15.77
CA GLY A 216 25.42 -3.70 -16.78
C GLY A 216 25.37 -4.28 -18.19
N ASP A 217 25.35 -5.60 -18.31
CA ASP A 217 25.32 -6.31 -19.60
C ASP A 217 23.90 -6.48 -20.18
N LEU A 218 22.86 -6.09 -19.44
CA LEU A 218 21.48 -6.25 -19.89
C LEU A 218 21.06 -5.13 -20.85
N PRO A 219 20.27 -5.44 -21.90
CA PRO A 219 19.88 -4.47 -22.92
C PRO A 219 18.70 -3.57 -22.49
N TYR A 220 18.69 -3.15 -21.22
CA TYR A 220 17.68 -2.32 -20.60
C TYR A 220 18.32 -1.10 -19.93
N ASP A 221 17.55 -0.02 -19.77
CA ASP A 221 17.87 1.05 -18.84
C ASP A 221 17.13 0.79 -17.52
N PHE A 222 17.84 0.90 -16.40
CA PHE A 222 17.29 0.65 -15.08
C PHE A 222 17.13 1.94 -14.28
N VAL A 223 15.96 2.16 -13.72
CA VAL A 223 15.73 3.19 -12.70
C VAL A 223 15.35 2.49 -11.40
N SER A 224 16.14 2.69 -10.36
CA SER A 224 15.90 2.10 -9.04
C SER A 224 15.58 3.15 -8.00
N THR A 225 14.74 2.80 -7.02
CA THR A 225 14.68 3.56 -5.77
C THR A 225 15.97 3.36 -4.97
N PHE A 226 16.28 4.29 -4.08
CA PHE A 226 17.48 4.25 -3.24
C PHE A 226 17.64 2.96 -2.40
N SER A 227 16.53 2.24 -2.21
CA SER A 227 16.49 0.99 -1.43
C SER A 227 17.04 -0.23 -2.17
N VAL A 228 17.32 -0.13 -3.47
CA VAL A 228 17.86 -1.22 -4.28
C VAL A 228 19.19 -0.77 -4.88
N LYS A 229 20.27 -1.46 -4.55
CA LYS A 229 21.57 -1.22 -5.15
C LYS A 229 21.71 -2.02 -6.43
N LEU A 230 21.84 -1.33 -7.56
CA LEU A 230 22.18 -1.93 -8.86
C LEU A 230 23.56 -1.45 -9.31
N ARG A 231 24.27 -2.27 -10.08
CA ARG A 231 25.56 -1.94 -10.70
C ARG A 231 25.43 -2.02 -12.21
N GLY A 232 25.91 -1.00 -12.91
CA GLY A 232 25.95 -0.90 -14.36
C GLY A 232 25.90 0.57 -14.82
N ASP A 233 26.42 0.86 -16.00
CA ASP A 233 26.37 2.21 -16.62
C ASP A 233 24.97 2.58 -17.12
N ASN A 234 24.07 1.60 -17.18
CA ASN A 234 22.68 1.70 -17.58
C ASN A 234 21.73 1.90 -16.37
N VAL A 235 22.24 2.27 -15.19
CA VAL A 235 21.49 2.42 -13.95
C VAL A 235 21.37 3.88 -13.53
N THR A 236 20.16 4.29 -13.19
CA THR A 236 19.87 5.56 -12.50
C THR A 236 19.21 5.28 -11.16
N THR A 237 19.83 5.67 -10.06
CA THR A 237 19.25 5.54 -8.71
C THR A 237 18.56 6.84 -8.32
N LEU A 238 17.29 6.76 -7.94
CA LEU A 238 16.52 7.91 -7.49
C LEU A 238 16.87 8.30 -6.05
N PRO A 239 16.91 9.60 -5.73
CA PRO A 239 17.00 10.09 -4.36
C PRO A 239 15.90 9.51 -3.47
N ALA A 240 16.20 9.40 -2.16
CA ALA A 240 15.28 8.81 -1.18
C ALA A 240 13.95 9.59 -1.04
N ASP A 241 14.00 10.89 -1.28
CA ASP A 241 12.88 11.83 -1.21
C ASP A 241 12.18 12.06 -2.56
N THR A 242 12.48 11.24 -3.59
CA THR A 242 11.84 11.38 -4.90
C THR A 242 10.33 11.25 -4.77
N PRO A 243 9.57 12.32 -5.06
CA PRO A 243 8.12 12.28 -5.03
C PRO A 243 7.59 11.58 -6.29
N ASN A 244 6.33 11.14 -6.22
CA ASN A 244 5.57 10.70 -7.39
C ASN A 244 6.24 9.56 -8.17
N THR A 245 6.74 8.53 -7.47
CA THR A 245 7.35 7.35 -8.08
C THR A 245 6.39 6.56 -8.99
N GLN A 246 5.07 6.73 -8.86
CA GLN A 246 4.08 6.17 -9.78
C GLN A 246 4.26 6.66 -11.23
N ASP A 247 4.85 7.83 -11.45
CA ASP A 247 5.16 8.32 -12.79
C ASP A 247 6.29 7.50 -13.45
N TYR A 248 7.26 7.03 -12.66
CA TYR A 248 8.29 6.10 -13.12
C TYR A 248 7.71 4.71 -13.42
N VAL A 249 6.78 4.22 -12.58
CA VAL A 249 6.01 2.99 -12.87
C VAL A 249 5.31 3.11 -14.23
N ALA A 250 4.62 4.21 -14.48
CA ALA A 250 3.88 4.42 -15.73
C ALA A 250 4.80 4.67 -16.94
N ALA A 251 6.01 5.16 -16.70
CA ALA A 251 7.01 5.36 -17.76
C ALA A 251 7.74 4.07 -18.13
N ALA A 252 7.81 3.09 -17.22
CA ALA A 252 8.55 1.87 -17.44
C ALA A 252 7.90 0.94 -18.49
N ASP A 253 8.70 0.11 -19.11
CA ASP A 253 8.27 -1.01 -19.95
C ASP A 253 8.05 -2.25 -19.12
N TYR A 254 8.81 -2.39 -18.02
CA TYR A 254 8.71 -3.44 -17.02
C TYR A 254 8.95 -2.89 -15.62
N CYS A 255 8.33 -3.50 -14.62
CA CYS A 255 8.57 -3.17 -13.22
C CYS A 255 9.01 -4.39 -12.42
N ILE A 256 9.84 -4.16 -11.39
CA ILE A 256 10.18 -5.16 -10.39
C ILE A 256 9.95 -4.52 -9.02
N ALA A 257 9.06 -5.08 -8.22
CA ALA A 257 8.72 -4.52 -6.91
C ALA A 257 8.35 -5.62 -5.92
N LYS A 258 8.35 -5.32 -4.62
CA LYS A 258 7.73 -6.24 -3.67
C LYS A 258 6.21 -6.32 -3.95
N ALA A 259 5.59 -7.44 -3.59
CA ALA A 259 4.18 -7.71 -3.88
C ALA A 259 3.18 -6.88 -3.05
N GLY A 260 3.61 -5.77 -2.44
CA GLY A 260 2.73 -4.89 -1.67
C GLY A 260 1.64 -4.25 -2.54
N TRP A 261 0.39 -4.36 -2.10
CA TRP A 261 -0.80 -4.03 -2.87
C TRP A 261 -0.75 -2.66 -3.58
N SER A 262 -0.30 -1.61 -2.91
CA SER A 262 -0.35 -0.25 -3.49
C SER A 262 0.59 -0.06 -4.66
N THR A 263 1.79 -0.66 -4.65
CA THR A 263 2.70 -0.64 -5.79
C THR A 263 2.15 -1.51 -6.93
N VAL A 264 1.56 -2.66 -6.58
CA VAL A 264 0.86 -3.52 -7.55
C VAL A 264 -0.30 -2.76 -8.19
N ALA A 265 -1.11 -2.05 -7.43
CA ALA A 265 -2.18 -1.22 -7.96
C ALA A 265 -1.65 -0.16 -8.94
N GLU A 266 -0.56 0.53 -8.64
CA GLU A 266 0.07 1.49 -9.56
C GLU A 266 0.51 0.82 -10.88
N MET A 267 1.08 -0.39 -10.82
CA MET A 267 1.46 -1.16 -12.02
C MET A 267 0.24 -1.64 -12.81
N MET A 268 -0.81 -2.09 -12.13
CA MET A 268 -2.08 -2.48 -12.75
C MET A 268 -2.76 -1.30 -13.47
N LEU A 269 -2.75 -0.11 -12.84
CA LEU A 269 -3.29 1.12 -13.43
C LEU A 269 -2.44 1.62 -14.62
N ALA A 270 -1.15 1.34 -14.63
CA ALA A 270 -0.26 1.70 -15.72
C ALA A 270 -0.28 0.69 -16.89
N GLY A 271 -0.83 -0.52 -16.69
CA GLY A 271 -0.83 -1.60 -17.68
C GLY A 271 0.58 -2.12 -18.01
N VAL A 272 1.48 -2.08 -17.03
CA VAL A 272 2.89 -2.46 -17.18
C VAL A 272 3.11 -3.87 -16.64
N PRO A 273 3.68 -4.80 -17.41
CA PRO A 273 4.09 -6.11 -16.92
C PRO A 273 5.12 -6.00 -15.78
N PHE A 274 5.00 -6.83 -14.75
CA PHE A 274 5.86 -6.70 -13.59
C PHE A 274 6.20 -8.03 -12.91
N ALA A 275 7.36 -8.04 -12.22
CA ALA A 275 7.75 -9.08 -11.31
C ALA A 275 7.50 -8.64 -9.86
N ALA A 276 6.77 -9.44 -9.12
CA ALA A 276 6.41 -9.19 -7.73
C ALA A 276 7.27 -10.05 -6.81
N LEU A 277 8.09 -9.40 -5.99
CA LEU A 277 8.97 -10.06 -5.02
C LEU A 277 8.15 -10.58 -3.84
N ASN A 278 8.23 -11.89 -3.65
CA ASN A 278 7.55 -12.61 -2.57
C ASN A 278 8.29 -12.46 -1.24
N ARG A 279 7.55 -12.18 -0.18
CA ARG A 279 7.99 -12.32 1.21
C ARG A 279 7.20 -13.48 1.81
N PRO A 280 7.79 -14.66 2.02
CA PRO A 280 7.05 -15.90 2.32
C PRO A 280 6.18 -15.81 3.59
N ASP A 281 6.59 -14.99 4.56
CA ASP A 281 5.87 -14.82 5.83
C ASP A 281 4.80 -13.71 5.78
N VAL A 282 4.53 -13.14 4.60
CA VAL A 282 3.54 -12.07 4.42
C VAL A 282 2.38 -12.58 3.57
N ALA A 283 1.26 -12.86 4.22
CA ALA A 283 0.09 -13.44 3.56
C ALA A 283 -0.43 -12.59 2.37
N GLU A 284 -0.35 -11.26 2.48
CA GLU A 284 -0.69 -10.33 1.40
C GLU A 284 0.10 -10.61 0.12
N ASP A 285 1.41 -10.87 0.24
CA ASP A 285 2.28 -11.06 -0.93
C ASP A 285 1.92 -12.31 -1.71
N THR A 286 1.76 -13.44 -1.01
CA THR A 286 1.40 -14.73 -1.64
C THR A 286 0.08 -14.64 -2.40
N MET A 287 -0.90 -14.00 -1.82
CA MET A 287 -2.22 -13.85 -2.45
C MET A 287 -2.18 -12.90 -3.63
N THR A 288 -1.48 -11.79 -3.51
CA THR A 288 -1.30 -10.82 -4.59
C THR A 288 -0.59 -11.48 -5.78
N ILE A 289 0.49 -12.23 -5.55
CA ILE A 289 1.23 -12.93 -6.60
C ILE A 289 0.32 -13.93 -7.33
N ARG A 290 -0.40 -14.76 -6.62
CA ARG A 290 -1.35 -15.70 -7.23
C ARG A 290 -2.35 -15.01 -8.17
N GLU A 291 -2.90 -13.87 -7.76
CA GLU A 291 -3.87 -13.13 -8.57
C GLU A 291 -3.27 -12.46 -9.79
N ILE A 292 -2.08 -11.85 -9.68
CA ILE A 292 -1.43 -11.22 -10.84
C ILE A 292 -1.01 -12.25 -11.88
N GLU A 293 -0.56 -13.43 -11.46
CA GLU A 293 -0.25 -14.54 -12.38
C GLU A 293 -1.50 -15.07 -13.07
N ARG A 294 -2.58 -15.29 -12.32
CA ARG A 294 -3.88 -15.70 -12.88
C ARG A 294 -4.40 -14.70 -13.93
N ARG A 295 -4.14 -13.41 -13.74
CA ARG A 295 -4.53 -12.33 -14.68
C ARG A 295 -3.50 -12.11 -15.80
N CYS A 296 -2.41 -12.86 -15.82
CA CYS A 296 -1.31 -12.69 -16.77
C CYS A 296 -0.71 -11.26 -16.79
N CYS A 297 -0.76 -10.57 -15.66
CA CYS A 297 -0.24 -9.19 -15.52
C CYS A 297 1.19 -9.16 -14.99
N GLY A 298 1.63 -10.21 -14.31
CA GLY A 298 2.94 -10.28 -13.67
C GLY A 298 3.34 -11.71 -13.33
N ILE A 299 4.53 -11.83 -12.77
CA ILE A 299 5.12 -13.09 -12.26
C ILE A 299 5.58 -12.92 -10.82
N GLY A 300 5.53 -13.99 -10.04
CA GLY A 300 6.18 -14.07 -8.74
C GLY A 300 7.68 -14.36 -8.90
N ILE A 301 8.48 -13.73 -8.06
CA ILE A 301 9.91 -13.96 -7.93
C ILE A 301 10.31 -13.99 -6.45
N ASP A 302 11.39 -14.69 -6.13
CA ASP A 302 12.00 -14.68 -4.81
C ASP A 302 13.23 -13.76 -4.78
N VAL A 303 13.72 -13.44 -3.58
CA VAL A 303 14.95 -12.63 -3.41
C VAL A 303 16.15 -13.24 -4.15
N ALA A 304 16.25 -14.57 -4.16
CA ALA A 304 17.32 -15.26 -4.86
C ALA A 304 17.32 -15.03 -6.37
N ASP A 305 16.15 -14.84 -6.98
CA ASP A 305 16.02 -14.58 -8.42
C ASP A 305 16.68 -13.27 -8.83
N LEU A 306 16.76 -12.28 -7.94
CA LEU A 306 17.39 -10.98 -8.23
C LEU A 306 18.89 -11.10 -8.56
N TRP A 307 19.56 -12.16 -8.10
CA TRP A 307 20.95 -12.45 -8.45
C TRP A 307 21.11 -12.94 -9.90
N ASN A 308 20.01 -13.36 -10.54
CA ASN A 308 19.97 -13.72 -11.95
C ASN A 308 18.95 -12.83 -12.68
N MET A 309 19.21 -11.52 -12.68
CA MET A 309 18.33 -10.53 -13.28
C MET A 309 18.01 -10.81 -14.76
N GLY A 310 18.98 -11.41 -15.49
CA GLY A 310 18.78 -11.84 -16.88
C GLY A 310 17.62 -12.83 -17.02
N ALA A 311 17.56 -13.85 -16.18
CA ALA A 311 16.47 -14.83 -16.19
C ALA A 311 15.12 -14.21 -15.78
N VAL A 312 15.13 -13.28 -14.81
CA VAL A 312 13.92 -12.52 -14.44
C VAL A 312 13.41 -11.71 -15.62
N MET A 313 14.29 -11.01 -16.32
CA MET A 313 13.91 -10.19 -17.48
C MET A 313 13.45 -11.03 -18.67
N GLU A 314 14.02 -12.22 -18.89
CA GLU A 314 13.55 -13.16 -19.91
C GLU A 314 12.09 -13.59 -19.65
N ARG A 315 11.79 -14.02 -18.42
CA ARG A 315 10.43 -14.37 -18.01
C ARG A 315 9.48 -13.18 -18.14
N LEU A 316 9.91 -12.01 -17.67
CA LEU A 316 9.10 -10.79 -17.65
C LEU A 316 8.81 -10.25 -19.05
N SER A 317 9.80 -10.29 -19.96
CA SER A 317 9.66 -9.84 -21.34
C SER A 317 8.77 -10.76 -22.20
N SER A 318 8.51 -11.99 -21.75
CA SER A 318 7.52 -12.87 -22.39
C SER A 318 6.07 -12.47 -22.14
N LEU A 319 5.81 -11.64 -21.11
CA LEU A 319 4.48 -11.10 -20.83
C LEU A 319 4.14 -9.96 -21.81
N GLN A 320 2.90 -9.96 -22.23
CA GLN A 320 2.39 -8.84 -23.04
C GLN A 320 1.85 -7.73 -22.14
N ARG A 321 1.94 -6.48 -22.60
CA ARG A 321 1.21 -5.39 -21.96
C ARG A 321 -0.30 -5.69 -21.98
N TYR A 322 -0.95 -5.38 -20.90
CA TYR A 322 -2.40 -5.57 -20.72
C TYR A 322 -3.11 -4.22 -20.68
N ALA A 323 -4.43 -4.24 -20.83
CA ALA A 323 -5.24 -3.04 -20.71
C ALA A 323 -5.15 -2.48 -19.27
N ALA A 324 -4.81 -1.21 -19.13
CA ALA A 324 -4.72 -0.55 -17.83
C ALA A 324 -6.07 -0.63 -17.09
N TYR A 325 -6.01 -0.94 -15.81
CA TYR A 325 -7.19 -0.92 -14.94
C TYR A 325 -7.61 0.53 -14.63
N PRO A 326 -8.89 0.78 -14.34
CA PRO A 326 -9.35 2.12 -13.97
C PRO A 326 -8.87 2.53 -12.57
N ASN A 327 -8.52 3.80 -12.41
CA ASN A 327 -8.36 4.40 -11.08
C ASN A 327 -9.72 4.83 -10.55
N ASN A 328 -10.20 4.17 -9.51
CA ASN A 328 -11.54 4.39 -8.97
C ASN A 328 -11.58 5.44 -7.85
N SER A 329 -10.48 6.13 -7.54
CA SER A 329 -10.40 7.10 -6.43
C SER A 329 -11.56 8.11 -6.44
N ARG A 330 -11.93 8.62 -7.63
CA ARG A 330 -13.05 9.56 -7.79
C ARG A 330 -14.41 8.93 -7.47
N ALA A 331 -14.64 7.71 -7.91
CA ALA A 331 -15.87 6.96 -7.63
C ALA A 331 -15.97 6.60 -6.14
N ILE A 332 -14.84 6.20 -5.54
CA ILE A 332 -14.74 5.91 -4.11
C ILE A 332 -15.06 7.18 -3.30
N ALA A 333 -14.47 8.32 -3.66
CA ALA A 333 -14.75 9.59 -2.98
C ALA A 333 -16.24 9.96 -3.03
N ALA A 334 -16.90 9.79 -4.20
CA ALA A 334 -18.32 10.04 -4.34
C ALA A 334 -19.19 9.09 -3.50
N MET A 335 -18.78 7.83 -3.40
CA MET A 335 -19.45 6.85 -2.55
C MET A 335 -19.33 7.22 -1.06
N LEU A 336 -18.15 7.59 -0.61
CA LEU A 336 -17.89 8.00 0.78
C LEU A 336 -18.66 9.27 1.17
N GLU A 337 -18.75 10.24 0.26
CA GLU A 337 -19.58 11.43 0.44
C GLU A 337 -21.05 11.07 0.73
N ASN A 338 -21.60 10.12 -0.02
CA ASN A 338 -22.98 9.65 0.18
C ASN A 338 -23.21 8.93 1.52
N LEU A 339 -22.19 8.29 2.10
CA LEU A 339 -22.30 7.65 3.41
C LEU A 339 -22.42 8.70 4.53
N GLY A 340 -21.60 9.75 4.48
CA GLY A 340 -21.64 10.81 5.48
C GLY A 340 -22.88 11.69 5.45
N LEU A 341 -23.62 11.71 4.33
CA LEU A 341 -24.85 12.50 4.15
C LEU A 341 -26.12 11.74 4.57
N ARG A 342 -26.06 10.45 4.82
CA ARG A 342 -27.21 9.62 5.22
C ARG A 342 -27.43 9.59 6.74
N LYS A 343 -27.36 10.76 7.39
CA LYS A 343 -27.72 10.92 8.82
C LYS A 343 -29.23 11.03 9.00
#